data_3047d7e36d50a34e3c151d51110c3911
#
_entry.id   3047d7e36d50a34e3c151d51110c3911
#
_cell.length_a   1.000
_cell.length_b   1.000
_cell.length_c   1.000
_cell.angle_alpha   90.00
_cell.angle_beta   90.00
_cell.angle_gamma   90.00
#
_symmetry.space_group_name_H-M   'P 1'
#
loop_
_entity.id
_entity.type
_entity.pdbx_description
1 polymer ?
#
loop_
_entity_poly.entity_id
_entity_poly.type
_entity_poly.pdbx_seq_one_letter_code
_entity_poly.pdbx_strand_id
1 'polypeptide(L)'
;MKQVEPALLGALEGLKLANREVPWAGEDPERWRWVAVGLVTALKCALIAALSGYETASPGDTADLKDATRVAPLALLLRRARSERYLVAPERLQATAAEVEACLRLAAYRNQVVHGVAAERPDRIGGDCRSALGLVRHLLVAAPAFDPARHAVTAALISDEISRLQRQLGPVG
;
A
#
# COMPACT_ATOMS: atom_id res chain seq x y z
N MET A 1 1.81 12.42 -13.84
CA MET A 1 0.34 12.40 -14.03
C MET A 1 -0.19 11.12 -14.67
N LYS A 2 0.46 10.57 -15.68
CA LYS A 2 0.00 9.35 -16.38
C LYS A 2 -0.07 8.06 -15.52
N GLN A 3 0.53 8.04 -14.34
CA GLN A 3 0.57 6.84 -13.46
C GLN A 3 -0.42 6.90 -12.29
N VAL A 4 -1.05 8.05 -12.00
CA VAL A 4 -1.93 8.19 -10.84
C VAL A 4 -3.19 7.31 -11.00
N GLU A 5 -3.94 7.46 -12.09
CA GLU A 5 -5.18 6.68 -12.30
C GLU A 5 -4.94 5.16 -12.34
N PRO A 6 -3.98 4.63 -13.13
CA PRO A 6 -3.67 3.20 -13.06
C PRO A 6 -3.24 2.72 -11.67
N ALA A 7 -2.50 3.54 -10.92
CA ALA A 7 -2.10 3.21 -9.57
C ALA A 7 -3.29 3.20 -8.60
N LEU A 8 -4.22 4.15 -8.71
CA LEU A 8 -5.44 4.15 -7.90
C LEU A 8 -6.32 2.92 -8.17
N LEU A 9 -6.47 2.54 -9.43
CA LEU A 9 -7.19 1.31 -9.80
C LEU A 9 -6.49 0.07 -9.24
N GLY A 10 -5.16 -0.01 -9.33
CA GLY A 10 -4.39 -1.11 -8.74
C GLY A 10 -4.52 -1.17 -7.21
N ALA A 11 -4.54 -0.02 -6.54
CA ALA A 11 -4.78 0.05 -5.10
C ALA A 11 -6.20 -0.44 -4.74
N LEU A 12 -7.22 -0.01 -5.49
CA LEU A 12 -8.60 -0.43 -5.29
C LEU A 12 -8.75 -1.96 -5.42
N GLU A 13 -8.16 -2.56 -6.46
CA GLU A 13 -8.23 -4.01 -6.66
C GLU A 13 -7.48 -4.78 -5.54
N GLY A 14 -6.35 -4.26 -5.08
CA GLY A 14 -5.65 -4.82 -3.91
C GLY A 14 -6.48 -4.77 -2.63
N LEU A 15 -7.16 -3.65 -2.36
CA LEU A 15 -8.07 -3.49 -1.22
C LEU A 15 -9.27 -4.42 -1.30
N LYS A 16 -9.89 -4.56 -2.47
CA LYS A 16 -11.01 -5.50 -2.71
C LYS A 16 -10.58 -6.95 -2.46
N LEU A 17 -9.39 -7.35 -2.93
CA LEU A 17 -8.85 -8.69 -2.65
C LEU A 17 -8.71 -8.91 -1.16
N ALA A 18 -8.08 -8.00 -0.43
CA ALA A 18 -7.93 -8.12 1.02
C ALA A 18 -9.28 -8.19 1.74
N ASN A 19 -10.25 -7.33 1.39
CA ASN A 19 -11.59 -7.34 1.98
C ASN A 19 -12.35 -8.64 1.75
N ARG A 20 -12.14 -9.30 0.61
CA ARG A 20 -12.75 -10.60 0.31
C ARG A 20 -12.19 -11.72 1.19
N GLU A 21 -10.89 -11.67 1.51
CA GLU A 21 -10.20 -12.77 2.16
C GLU A 21 -10.16 -12.66 3.70
N VAL A 22 -10.12 -11.43 4.25
CA VAL A 22 -10.03 -11.21 5.71
C VAL A 22 -11.13 -11.92 6.51
N PRO A 23 -12.42 -11.91 6.13
CA PRO A 23 -13.47 -12.56 6.92
C PRO A 23 -13.25 -14.05 7.12
N TRP A 24 -12.57 -14.71 6.20
CA TRP A 24 -12.31 -16.14 6.22
C TRP A 24 -10.98 -16.53 6.86
N ALA A 25 -10.10 -15.53 7.10
CA ALA A 25 -8.74 -15.77 7.60
C ALA A 25 -8.70 -16.30 9.05
N GLY A 26 -9.79 -16.17 9.81
CA GLY A 26 -9.95 -16.76 11.14
C GLY A 26 -10.21 -18.25 11.09
N GLU A 27 -10.98 -18.73 10.09
CA GLU A 27 -11.34 -20.12 9.90
C GLU A 27 -10.28 -20.86 9.07
N ASP A 28 -9.74 -20.21 8.07
CA ASP A 28 -8.70 -20.70 7.16
C ASP A 28 -7.47 -19.78 7.18
N PRO A 29 -6.45 -20.11 8.01
CA PRO A 29 -5.23 -19.28 8.11
C PRO A 29 -4.47 -19.10 6.79
N GLU A 30 -4.66 -19.98 5.81
CA GLU A 30 -4.05 -19.85 4.49
C GLU A 30 -4.58 -18.62 3.70
N ARG A 31 -5.73 -18.08 4.07
CA ARG A 31 -6.30 -16.86 3.50
C ARG A 31 -5.44 -15.62 3.75
N TRP A 32 -4.65 -15.60 4.81
CA TRP A 32 -3.73 -14.50 5.08
C TRP A 32 -2.74 -14.25 3.95
N ARG A 33 -2.40 -15.27 3.17
CA ARG A 33 -1.54 -15.10 1.98
C ARG A 33 -2.14 -14.12 0.97
N TRP A 34 -3.44 -14.21 0.74
CA TRP A 34 -4.14 -13.35 -0.21
C TRP A 34 -4.43 -11.97 0.36
N VAL A 35 -4.67 -11.88 1.66
CA VAL A 35 -4.73 -10.58 2.37
C VAL A 35 -3.40 -9.83 2.20
N ALA A 36 -2.27 -10.52 2.40
CA ALA A 36 -0.95 -9.93 2.22
C ALA A 36 -0.71 -9.50 0.75
N VAL A 37 -1.09 -10.33 -0.22
CA VAL A 37 -1.00 -9.99 -1.65
C VAL A 37 -1.80 -8.72 -1.95
N GLY A 38 -3.03 -8.63 -1.46
CA GLY A 38 -3.89 -7.47 -1.66
C GLY A 38 -3.32 -6.20 -1.04
N LEU A 39 -2.93 -6.25 0.24
CA LEU A 39 -2.44 -5.07 0.96
C LEU A 39 -1.06 -4.59 0.47
N VAL A 40 -0.14 -5.48 0.14
CA VAL A 40 1.16 -5.09 -0.43
C VAL A 40 0.97 -4.47 -1.81
N THR A 41 0.04 -4.99 -2.62
CA THR A 41 -0.33 -4.39 -3.91
C THR A 41 -0.91 -3.00 -3.70
N ALA A 42 -1.89 -2.85 -2.79
CA ALA A 42 -2.50 -1.57 -2.48
C ALA A 42 -1.46 -0.55 -1.98
N LEU A 43 -0.57 -0.94 -1.07
CA LEU A 43 0.48 -0.06 -0.55
C LEU A 43 1.46 0.38 -1.65
N LYS A 44 1.92 -0.56 -2.49
CA LYS A 44 2.82 -0.23 -3.59
C LYS A 44 2.16 0.75 -4.57
N CYS A 45 0.92 0.50 -4.93
CA CYS A 45 0.13 1.38 -5.80
C CYS A 45 -0.14 2.75 -5.16
N ALA A 46 -0.43 2.81 -3.86
CA ALA A 46 -0.60 4.07 -3.12
C ALA A 46 0.67 4.93 -3.14
N LEU A 47 1.83 4.31 -2.95
CA LEU A 47 3.13 4.98 -3.04
C LEU A 47 3.41 5.49 -4.45
N ILE A 48 3.07 4.72 -5.48
CA ILE A 48 3.20 5.16 -6.88
C ILE A 48 2.28 6.34 -7.14
N ALA A 49 1.02 6.30 -6.71
CA ALA A 49 0.08 7.41 -6.89
C ALA A 49 0.59 8.69 -6.22
N ALA A 50 1.07 8.61 -4.97
CA ALA A 50 1.62 9.76 -4.25
C ALA A 50 2.88 10.32 -4.93
N LEU A 51 3.84 9.46 -5.28
CA LEU A 51 5.10 9.87 -5.91
C LEU A 51 4.98 10.26 -7.39
N SER A 52 3.82 10.07 -8.01
CA SER A 52 3.51 10.51 -9.37
C SER A 52 2.56 11.70 -9.41
N GLY A 53 1.90 12.01 -8.30
CA GLY A 53 0.79 12.98 -8.25
C GLY A 53 1.16 14.35 -7.73
N TYR A 54 2.30 14.52 -7.05
CA TYR A 54 2.70 15.83 -6.55
C TYR A 54 3.19 16.76 -7.69
N GLU A 55 3.16 18.05 -7.44
CA GLU A 55 3.29 19.10 -8.46
C GLU A 55 4.56 18.99 -9.33
N THR A 56 5.69 18.65 -8.71
CA THR A 56 7.00 18.55 -9.40
C THR A 56 7.43 17.10 -9.65
N ALA A 57 6.48 16.15 -9.62
CA ALA A 57 6.77 14.73 -9.80
C ALA A 57 7.38 14.43 -11.18
N SER A 58 8.39 13.59 -11.21
CA SER A 58 9.04 13.10 -12.41
C SER A 58 8.86 11.57 -12.56
N PRO A 59 8.96 11.03 -13.79
CA PRO A 59 8.90 9.58 -13.99
C PRO A 59 9.98 8.80 -13.20
N GLY A 60 11.12 9.42 -12.93
CA GLY A 60 12.20 8.84 -12.12
C GLY A 60 11.84 8.63 -10.65
N ASP A 61 10.82 9.33 -10.13
CA ASP A 61 10.45 9.28 -8.71
C ASP A 61 9.80 7.96 -8.31
N THR A 62 9.28 7.21 -9.27
CA THR A 62 8.75 5.86 -9.08
C THR A 62 9.63 4.77 -9.69
N ALA A 63 10.68 5.12 -10.44
CA ALA A 63 11.54 4.18 -11.14
C ALA A 63 12.60 3.52 -10.23
N ASP A 64 13.00 2.31 -10.58
CA ASP A 64 14.14 1.63 -9.96
C ASP A 64 15.46 2.37 -10.30
N LEU A 65 16.40 2.35 -9.36
CA LEU A 65 17.70 2.99 -9.53
C LEU A 65 18.60 2.30 -10.56
N LYS A 66 18.39 0.98 -10.76
CA LYS A 66 19.19 0.15 -11.68
C LYS A 66 18.57 0.02 -13.05
N ASP A 67 17.25 0.17 -13.13
CA ASP A 67 16.49 0.00 -14.37
C ASP A 67 15.28 0.95 -14.36
N ALA A 68 15.42 2.08 -15.03
CA ALA A 68 14.39 3.11 -15.10
C ALA A 68 13.07 2.65 -15.78
N THR A 69 13.08 1.51 -16.46
CA THR A 69 11.86 0.93 -17.06
C THR A 69 11.03 0.14 -16.04
N ARG A 70 11.58 -0.13 -14.88
CA ARG A 70 10.94 -0.89 -13.79
C ARG A 70 10.52 0.03 -12.66
N VAL A 71 9.40 -0.33 -12.03
CA VAL A 71 8.97 0.32 -10.78
C VAL A 71 9.90 -0.07 -9.64
N ALA A 72 10.27 0.92 -8.84
CA ALA A 72 11.15 0.74 -7.68
C ALA A 72 10.62 -0.32 -6.70
N PRO A 73 11.53 -1.02 -5.99
CA PRO A 73 11.15 -1.89 -4.88
C PRO A 73 10.39 -1.13 -3.78
N LEU A 74 9.53 -1.82 -3.03
CA LEU A 74 8.71 -1.23 -1.97
C LEU A 74 9.54 -0.42 -0.96
N ALA A 75 10.70 -0.95 -0.54
CA ALA A 75 11.59 -0.26 0.40
C ALA A 75 12.07 1.11 -0.12
N LEU A 76 12.37 1.20 -1.42
CA LEU A 76 12.80 2.46 -2.04
C LEU A 76 11.63 3.44 -2.16
N LEU A 77 10.44 2.99 -2.54
CA LEU A 77 9.24 3.82 -2.60
C LEU A 77 8.87 4.38 -1.21
N LEU A 78 8.89 3.55 -0.16
CA LEU A 78 8.67 3.97 1.23
C LEU A 78 9.70 5.03 1.67
N ARG A 79 10.98 4.83 1.36
CA ARG A 79 12.03 5.80 1.68
C ARG A 79 11.78 7.14 0.98
N ARG A 80 11.39 7.13 -0.30
CA ARG A 80 11.08 8.34 -1.07
C ARG A 80 9.88 9.07 -0.49
N ALA A 81 8.77 8.38 -0.22
CA ALA A 81 7.56 8.98 0.31
C ALA A 81 7.74 9.60 1.72
N ARG A 82 8.74 9.16 2.48
CA ARG A 82 9.11 9.71 3.79
C ARG A 82 10.10 10.88 3.71
N SER A 83 10.62 11.18 2.55
CA SER A 83 11.64 12.21 2.33
C SER A 83 11.03 13.52 1.86
N GLU A 84 11.42 14.62 2.49
CA GLU A 84 11.03 15.99 2.11
C GLU A 84 11.48 16.37 0.69
N ARG A 85 12.41 15.61 0.13
CA ARG A 85 12.83 15.80 -1.27
C ARG A 85 11.69 15.52 -2.27
N TYR A 86 10.76 14.63 -1.91
CA TYR A 86 9.65 14.20 -2.78
C TYR A 86 8.31 14.73 -2.29
N LEU A 87 7.99 14.48 -1.04
CA LEU A 87 6.71 14.87 -0.45
C LEU A 87 6.95 15.77 0.77
N VAL A 88 6.22 16.86 0.86
CA VAL A 88 6.23 17.75 2.03
C VAL A 88 5.00 17.49 2.89
N ALA A 89 4.99 18.01 4.12
CA ALA A 89 3.82 17.89 4.97
C ALA A 89 2.64 18.71 4.39
N PRO A 90 1.39 18.19 4.44
CA PRO A 90 0.94 16.99 5.15
C PRO A 90 1.07 15.67 4.35
N GLU A 91 1.38 15.73 3.04
CA GLU A 91 1.40 14.57 2.11
C GLU A 91 2.56 13.62 2.39
N ARG A 92 3.64 14.13 3.01
CA ARG A 92 4.78 13.29 3.38
C ARG A 92 4.38 12.19 4.32
N LEU A 93 4.76 10.95 3.99
CA LEU A 93 4.43 9.79 4.78
C LEU A 93 5.08 9.83 6.17
N GLN A 94 4.27 9.93 7.21
CA GLN A 94 4.66 9.91 8.61
C GLN A 94 4.60 8.47 9.13
N ALA A 95 5.62 7.66 8.79
CA ALA A 95 5.70 6.28 9.21
C ALA A 95 6.85 6.06 10.19
N THR A 96 6.59 5.37 11.29
CA THR A 96 7.61 4.92 12.24
C THR A 96 8.49 3.83 11.63
N ALA A 97 9.66 3.58 12.23
CA ALA A 97 10.52 2.47 11.82
C ALA A 97 9.78 1.13 11.95
N ALA A 98 9.01 0.93 13.02
CA ALA A 98 8.24 -0.29 13.25
C ALA A 98 7.16 -0.54 12.18
N GLU A 99 6.44 0.51 11.75
CA GLU A 99 5.46 0.39 10.66
C GLU A 99 6.13 0.07 9.32
N VAL A 100 7.28 0.67 9.03
CA VAL A 100 8.05 0.35 7.82
C VAL A 100 8.51 -1.10 7.84
N GLU A 101 9.06 -1.58 8.96
CA GLU A 101 9.47 -2.97 9.12
C GLU A 101 8.29 -3.94 8.97
N ALA A 102 7.12 -3.62 9.54
CA ALA A 102 5.91 -4.41 9.38
C ALA A 102 5.51 -4.55 7.89
N CYS A 103 5.55 -3.44 7.15
CA CYS A 103 5.27 -3.45 5.71
C CYS A 103 6.29 -4.27 4.91
N LEU A 104 7.57 -4.22 5.28
CA LEU A 104 8.62 -4.99 4.62
C LEU A 104 8.52 -6.50 4.93
N ARG A 105 8.16 -6.88 6.18
CA ARG A 105 7.86 -8.29 6.51
C ARG A 105 6.67 -8.80 5.71
N LEU A 106 5.60 -8.02 5.62
CA LEU A 106 4.42 -8.38 4.83
C LEU A 106 4.77 -8.55 3.33
N ALA A 107 5.61 -7.68 2.79
CA ALA A 107 6.09 -7.77 1.41
C ALA A 107 6.98 -9.00 1.18
N ALA A 108 7.84 -9.35 2.13
CA ALA A 108 8.67 -10.56 2.06
C ALA A 108 7.79 -11.82 2.03
N TYR A 109 6.79 -11.91 2.92
CA TYR A 109 5.81 -13.00 2.93
C TYR A 109 5.05 -13.08 1.61
N ARG A 110 4.51 -11.97 1.12
CA ARG A 110 3.83 -11.90 -0.19
C ARG A 110 4.73 -12.39 -1.32
N ASN A 111 6.02 -12.04 -1.33
CA ASN A 111 6.93 -12.48 -2.37
C ASN A 111 7.14 -13.99 -2.35
N GLN A 112 7.27 -14.61 -1.17
CA GLN A 112 7.33 -16.07 -1.05
C GLN A 112 6.07 -16.73 -1.60
N VAL A 113 4.88 -16.23 -1.23
CA VAL A 113 3.58 -16.73 -1.72
C VAL A 113 3.50 -16.67 -3.24
N VAL A 114 3.82 -15.53 -3.84
CA VAL A 114 3.69 -15.29 -5.30
C VAL A 114 4.69 -16.14 -6.10
N HIS A 115 5.87 -16.38 -5.54
CA HIS A 115 6.89 -17.22 -6.21
C HIS A 115 6.73 -18.73 -5.94
N GLY A 116 5.66 -19.14 -5.24
CA GLY A 116 5.38 -20.54 -4.97
C GLY A 116 6.37 -21.22 -4.01
N VAL A 117 7.12 -20.43 -3.25
CA VAL A 117 8.02 -20.93 -2.21
C VAL A 117 7.20 -21.20 -0.95
N ALA A 118 7.57 -22.23 -0.18
CA ALA A 118 6.97 -22.46 1.12
C ALA A 118 7.10 -21.19 1.98
N ALA A 119 5.95 -20.59 2.29
CA ALA A 119 5.89 -19.31 2.98
C ALA A 119 5.47 -19.55 4.42
N GLU A 120 6.35 -19.20 5.36
CA GLU A 120 6.00 -19.18 6.77
C GLU A 120 5.24 -17.89 7.07
N ARG A 121 4.02 -18.04 7.59
CA ARG A 121 3.18 -16.90 7.93
C ARG A 121 3.79 -16.14 9.12
N PRO A 122 3.97 -14.80 9.03
CA PRO A 122 4.42 -14.00 10.16
C PRO A 122 3.47 -14.10 11.37
N ASP A 123 4.00 -14.27 12.58
CA ASP A 123 3.19 -14.36 13.82
C ASP A 123 2.28 -13.14 14.03
N ARG A 124 2.75 -11.97 13.59
CA ARG A 124 2.04 -10.67 13.73
C ARG A 124 1.36 -10.22 12.44
N ILE A 125 0.95 -11.13 11.58
CA ILE A 125 0.43 -10.78 10.25
C ILE A 125 -0.75 -9.80 10.31
N GLY A 126 -1.65 -9.94 11.28
CA GLY A 126 -2.76 -9.00 11.47
C GLY A 126 -2.28 -7.58 11.82
N GLY A 127 -1.24 -7.47 12.66
CA GLY A 127 -0.60 -6.20 12.99
C GLY A 127 0.12 -5.58 11.80
N ASP A 128 0.85 -6.40 11.05
CA ASP A 128 1.55 -5.96 9.84
C ASP A 128 0.56 -5.47 8.76
N CYS A 129 -0.58 -6.15 8.62
CA CYS A 129 -1.67 -5.73 7.74
C CYS A 129 -2.28 -4.38 8.17
N ARG A 130 -2.51 -4.17 9.49
CA ARG A 130 -3.00 -2.88 10.00
C ARG A 130 -2.02 -1.75 9.74
N SER A 131 -0.72 -1.97 9.93
CA SER A 131 0.33 -0.98 9.60
C SER A 131 0.29 -0.61 8.12
N ALA A 132 0.28 -1.61 7.23
CA ALA A 132 0.20 -1.36 5.79
C ALA A 132 -1.07 -0.58 5.41
N LEU A 133 -2.23 -0.96 5.97
CA LEU A 133 -3.50 -0.27 5.72
C LEU A 133 -3.48 1.19 6.23
N GLY A 134 -2.84 1.45 7.36
CA GLY A 134 -2.65 2.80 7.90
C GLY A 134 -1.87 3.70 6.94
N LEU A 135 -0.79 3.18 6.35
CA LEU A 135 -0.01 3.91 5.35
C LEU A 135 -0.79 4.12 4.04
N VAL A 136 -1.53 3.12 3.57
CA VAL A 136 -2.44 3.26 2.41
C VAL A 136 -3.46 4.36 2.65
N ARG A 137 -4.10 4.36 3.83
CA ARG A 137 -5.07 5.40 4.21
C ARG A 137 -4.47 6.79 4.22
N HIS A 138 -3.25 6.95 4.77
CA HIS A 138 -2.55 8.24 4.76
C HIS A 138 -2.37 8.74 3.32
N LEU A 139 -1.78 7.91 2.45
CA LEU A 139 -1.41 8.28 1.09
C LEU A 139 -2.59 8.53 0.14
N LEU A 140 -3.72 7.87 0.35
CA LEU A 140 -4.85 7.91 -0.60
C LEU A 140 -6.06 8.70 -0.09
N VAL A 141 -6.20 8.88 1.23
CA VAL A 141 -7.41 9.48 1.83
C VAL A 141 -7.09 10.67 2.73
N ALA A 142 -6.16 10.51 3.69
CA ALA A 142 -5.93 11.53 4.71
C ALA A 142 -5.12 12.73 4.18
N ALA A 143 -4.10 12.45 3.36
CA ALA A 143 -3.22 13.48 2.80
C ALA A 143 -2.71 13.06 1.40
N PRO A 144 -3.60 12.94 0.39
CA PRO A 144 -3.21 12.55 -0.95
C PRO A 144 -2.36 13.64 -1.61
N ALA A 145 -1.24 13.25 -2.23
CA ALA A 145 -0.35 14.14 -2.97
C ALA A 145 -0.79 14.35 -4.44
N PHE A 146 -2.00 13.98 -4.77
CA PHE A 146 -2.66 14.18 -6.06
C PHE A 146 -4.02 14.86 -5.85
N ASP A 147 -4.59 15.46 -6.88
CA ASP A 147 -5.92 16.07 -6.80
C ASP A 147 -7.03 14.99 -6.77
N PRO A 148 -7.66 14.73 -5.59
CA PRO A 148 -8.68 13.70 -5.48
C PRO A 148 -9.96 14.04 -6.26
N ALA A 149 -10.23 15.30 -6.58
CA ALA A 149 -11.41 15.69 -7.34
C ALA A 149 -11.37 15.16 -8.79
N ARG A 150 -10.17 15.04 -9.35
CA ARG A 150 -9.98 14.43 -10.68
C ARG A 150 -10.24 12.94 -10.71
N HIS A 151 -10.26 12.29 -9.55
CA HIS A 151 -10.42 10.83 -9.38
C HIS A 151 -11.55 10.51 -8.41
N ALA A 152 -12.57 11.36 -8.31
CA ALA A 152 -13.56 11.37 -7.25
C ALA A 152 -14.26 10.00 -7.05
N VAL A 153 -14.62 9.32 -8.15
CA VAL A 153 -15.29 8.01 -8.06
C VAL A 153 -14.35 6.95 -7.51
N THR A 154 -13.13 6.85 -8.04
CA THR A 154 -12.13 5.88 -7.59
C THR A 154 -11.70 6.17 -6.15
N ALA A 155 -11.53 7.44 -5.78
CA ALA A 155 -11.19 7.85 -4.42
C ALA A 155 -12.28 7.49 -3.41
N ALA A 156 -13.56 7.66 -3.76
CA ALA A 156 -14.68 7.26 -2.91
C ALA A 156 -14.71 5.74 -2.69
N LEU A 157 -14.55 4.96 -3.74
CA LEU A 157 -14.49 3.49 -3.65
C LEU A 157 -13.31 3.02 -2.79
N ILE A 158 -12.14 3.63 -2.94
CA ILE A 158 -10.96 3.34 -2.11
C ILE A 158 -11.25 3.64 -0.64
N SER A 159 -11.85 4.79 -0.33
CA SER A 159 -12.21 5.18 1.04
C SER A 159 -13.17 4.17 1.68
N ASP A 160 -14.16 3.69 0.93
CA ASP A 160 -15.10 2.67 1.40
C ASP A 160 -14.42 1.32 1.68
N GLU A 161 -13.54 0.88 0.79
CA GLU A 161 -12.79 -0.37 0.97
C GLU A 161 -11.83 -0.30 2.17
N ILE A 162 -11.14 0.84 2.36
CA ILE A 162 -10.29 1.07 3.55
C ILE A 162 -11.10 1.01 4.83
N SER A 163 -12.26 1.71 4.87
CA SER A 163 -13.13 1.73 6.03
C SER A 163 -13.66 0.33 6.39
N ARG A 164 -13.97 -0.49 5.37
CA ARG A 164 -14.38 -1.89 5.55
C ARG A 164 -13.25 -2.73 6.15
N LEU A 165 -12.04 -2.65 5.59
CA LEU A 165 -10.87 -3.36 6.10
C LEU A 165 -10.50 -2.97 7.53
N GLN A 166 -10.58 -1.68 7.88
CA GLN A 166 -10.33 -1.22 9.24
C GLN A 166 -11.28 -1.88 10.25
N ARG A 167 -12.57 -2.00 9.91
CA ARG A 167 -13.54 -2.69 10.77
C ARG A 167 -13.23 -4.18 10.90
N GLN A 168 -12.83 -4.85 9.82
CA GLN A 168 -12.55 -6.29 9.80
C GLN A 168 -11.25 -6.66 10.52
N LEU A 169 -10.20 -5.84 10.37
CA LEU A 169 -8.91 -6.08 11.03
C LEU A 169 -8.90 -5.67 12.50
N GLY A 170 -9.90 -4.91 12.94
CA GLY A 170 -10.00 -4.39 14.30
C GLY A 170 -9.02 -3.24 14.60
N PRO A 171 -9.09 -2.68 15.81
CA PRO A 171 -8.21 -1.57 16.22
C PRO A 171 -6.74 -2.02 16.28
N VAL A 172 -5.85 -1.05 16.10
CA VAL A 172 -4.42 -1.23 16.43
C VAL A 172 -4.33 -1.35 17.95
N GLY A 173 -3.99 -2.52 18.45
CA GLY A 173 -3.78 -2.76 19.88
C GLY A 173 -2.46 -2.19 20.34
#